data_f06902f06864c6a9a49197c07118d04b
#
_entry.id   f06902f06864c6a9a49197c07118d04b
#
_cell.length_a   1.000
_cell.length_b   1.000
_cell.length_c   1.000
_cell.angle_alpha   90.00
_cell.angle_beta   90.00
_cell.angle_gamma   90.00
#
_symmetry.space_group_name_H-M   'P 1'
#
loop_
_entity.id
_entity.type
_entity.pdbx_description
1 polymer ?
#
loop_
_entity_poly.entity_id
_entity_poly.type
_entity_poly.pdbx_seq_one_letter_code
_entity_poly.pdbx_strand_id
1 'polypeptide(L)'
;RFEKKMEAQPNSEAKVEIRTFKDHYEENKHIVYTIREEMAKKTPLSQIAILYRTNQGPRQLIGALMAYNIPFYMQDAVPNLFDHWISKNIIDYMKLARGDMRRSTFLRVMNRPKRYISREYLTDSEVSFDDLLEKVKDKPWLYEYVEDFKEDLRIMKNMTPLMAINYIRKSVGYNAYISEYARFRKIQEEEFTHVLEELQESAKGYDTYEEWFDHIREYTEELNRQSKENGESKEGVVV
;
A
#
# COMPACT_ATOMS: atom_id res chain seq x y z
N ARG A 1 -5.79 6.25 36.99
CA ARG A 1 -5.83 7.15 35.82
C ARG A 1 -5.35 8.50 36.29
N PHE A 2 -4.16 8.92 35.91
CA PHE A 2 -3.64 10.24 36.29
C PHE A 2 -4.30 11.29 35.39
N GLU A 3 -4.90 12.31 36.04
CA GLU A 3 -5.45 13.47 35.34
C GLU A 3 -4.30 14.35 34.87
N LYS A 4 -4.04 14.38 33.56
CA LYS A 4 -3.08 15.33 32.98
C LYS A 4 -3.77 16.69 32.86
N LYS A 5 -3.36 17.65 33.64
CA LYS A 5 -3.69 19.07 33.41
C LYS A 5 -2.72 19.60 32.36
N MET A 6 -3.25 19.95 31.20
CA MET A 6 -2.51 20.71 30.21
C MET A 6 -2.78 22.19 30.40
N GLU A 7 -1.74 22.96 30.61
CA GLU A 7 -1.83 24.43 30.74
C GLU A 7 -1.21 25.04 29.48
N ALA A 8 -1.93 25.98 28.86
CA ALA A 8 -1.40 26.76 27.76
C ALA A 8 -0.33 27.73 28.23
N GLN A 9 0.72 27.96 27.47
CA GLN A 9 1.69 28.99 27.78
C GLN A 9 1.02 30.36 27.74
N PRO A 10 1.22 31.23 28.76
CA PRO A 10 0.43 32.43 28.98
C PRO A 10 0.67 33.57 28.00
N ASN A 11 1.27 33.39 26.84
CA ASN A 11 1.49 34.45 25.84
C ASN A 11 1.39 33.96 24.39
N SER A 12 0.72 32.85 24.10
CA SER A 12 0.55 32.44 22.70
C SER A 12 -0.69 33.13 22.13
N GLU A 13 -0.51 34.02 21.16
CA GLU A 13 -1.59 34.53 20.28
C GLU A 13 -2.06 33.46 19.27
N ALA A 14 -1.65 32.20 19.46
CA ALA A 14 -1.94 31.08 18.57
C ALA A 14 -3.45 30.79 18.56
N LYS A 15 -4.03 30.78 17.37
CA LYS A 15 -5.43 30.42 17.15
C LYS A 15 -5.52 28.98 16.72
N VAL A 16 -6.46 28.24 17.32
CA VAL A 16 -6.82 26.89 16.87
C VAL A 16 -7.79 27.03 15.70
N GLU A 17 -7.43 26.44 14.56
CA GLU A 17 -8.32 26.31 13.41
C GLU A 17 -8.77 24.86 13.27
N ILE A 18 -10.06 24.64 13.03
CA ILE A 18 -10.63 23.33 12.75
C ILE A 18 -11.07 23.33 11.29
N ARG A 19 -10.59 22.33 10.53
CA ARG A 19 -10.93 22.15 9.13
C ARG A 19 -11.43 20.74 8.88
N THR A 20 -12.38 20.60 7.97
CA THR A 20 -12.91 19.30 7.54
C THR A 20 -12.64 19.13 6.06
N PHE A 21 -12.16 17.95 5.66
CA PHE A 21 -11.85 17.63 4.29
C PHE A 21 -12.73 16.46 3.82
N LYS A 22 -12.94 16.38 2.51
CA LYS A 22 -13.74 15.33 1.89
C LYS A 22 -13.04 13.95 2.00
N ASP A 23 -11.73 13.96 1.86
CA ASP A 23 -10.89 12.76 1.89
C ASP A 23 -9.45 13.10 2.33
N HIS A 24 -8.65 12.08 2.55
CA HIS A 24 -7.24 12.22 2.93
C HIS A 24 -6.38 12.90 1.86
N TYR A 25 -6.77 12.81 0.60
CA TYR A 25 -6.04 13.49 -0.48
C TYR A 25 -6.14 15.02 -0.35
N GLU A 26 -7.35 15.54 -0.14
CA GLU A 26 -7.56 16.97 0.10
C GLU A 26 -6.91 17.44 1.40
N GLU A 27 -6.96 16.62 2.46
CA GLU A 27 -6.28 16.87 3.72
C GLU A 27 -4.76 17.01 3.54
N ASN A 28 -4.12 16.01 2.92
CA ASN A 28 -2.68 16.00 2.68
C ASN A 28 -2.23 17.15 1.78
N LYS A 29 -3.02 17.48 0.74
CA LYS A 29 -2.77 18.63 -0.12
C LYS A 29 -2.80 19.94 0.66
N HIS A 30 -3.76 20.09 1.58
CA HIS A 30 -3.83 21.25 2.45
C HIS A 30 -2.66 21.33 3.42
N ILE A 31 -2.24 20.21 4.01
CA ILE A 31 -1.06 20.15 4.88
C ILE A 31 0.19 20.60 4.12
N VAL A 32 0.42 20.04 2.92
CA VAL A 32 1.55 20.46 2.06
C VAL A 32 1.50 21.94 1.72
N TYR A 33 0.31 22.47 1.40
CA TYR A 33 0.13 23.89 1.13
C TYR A 33 0.49 24.75 2.36
N THR A 34 0.01 24.39 3.55
CA THR A 34 0.30 25.10 4.80
C THR A 34 1.80 25.08 5.13
N ILE A 35 2.46 23.94 4.95
CA ILE A 35 3.92 23.84 5.14
C ILE A 35 4.64 24.81 4.20
N ARG A 36 4.24 24.89 2.93
CA ARG A 36 4.82 25.81 1.95
C ARG A 36 4.59 27.28 2.30
N GLU A 37 3.43 27.62 2.84
CA GLU A 37 3.17 28.98 3.34
C GLU A 37 4.13 29.33 4.51
N GLU A 38 4.33 28.40 5.44
CA GLU A 38 5.26 28.59 6.54
C GLU A 38 6.72 28.71 6.05
N MET A 39 7.11 27.88 5.08
CA MET A 39 8.42 28.00 4.42
C MET A 39 8.61 29.39 3.78
N ALA A 40 7.58 29.93 3.13
CA ALA A 40 7.63 31.28 2.54
C ALA A 40 7.79 32.38 3.59
N LYS A 41 7.28 32.17 4.80
CA LYS A 41 7.48 33.03 5.98
C LYS A 41 8.84 32.83 6.64
N LYS A 42 9.66 31.91 6.13
CA LYS A 42 10.97 31.50 6.69
C LYS A 42 10.86 30.80 8.06
N THR A 43 9.73 30.19 8.38
CA THR A 43 9.61 29.34 9.57
C THR A 43 10.50 28.12 9.40
N PRO A 44 11.39 27.82 10.35
CA PRO A 44 12.21 26.60 10.29
C PRO A 44 11.33 25.35 10.25
N LEU A 45 11.62 24.42 9.34
CA LEU A 45 10.84 23.18 9.21
C LEU A 45 10.81 22.35 10.51
N SER A 46 11.88 22.39 11.28
CA SER A 46 11.99 21.75 12.61
C SER A 46 11.00 22.29 13.66
N GLN A 47 10.35 23.43 13.39
CA GLN A 47 9.28 23.98 14.25
C GLN A 47 7.88 23.57 13.80
N ILE A 48 7.78 22.79 12.72
CA ILE A 48 6.51 22.29 12.21
C ILE A 48 6.40 20.82 12.61
N ALA A 49 5.35 20.47 13.34
CA ALA A 49 5.06 19.10 13.73
C ALA A 49 3.65 18.70 13.29
N ILE A 50 3.49 17.48 12.79
CA ILE A 50 2.22 16.91 12.38
C ILE A 50 1.97 15.69 13.25
N LEU A 51 0.88 15.71 14.01
CA LEU A 51 0.56 14.68 14.97
C LEU A 51 -0.59 13.81 14.47
N TYR A 52 -0.41 12.52 14.53
CA TYR A 52 -1.41 11.53 14.19
C TYR A 52 -1.83 10.71 15.41
N ARG A 53 -3.06 10.22 15.37
CA ARG A 53 -3.58 9.33 16.42
C ARG A 53 -2.98 7.92 16.35
N THR A 54 -2.60 7.47 15.16
CA THR A 54 -2.07 6.13 14.89
C THR A 54 -0.86 6.20 13.96
N ASN A 55 0.06 5.25 14.08
CA ASN A 55 1.25 5.17 13.21
C ASN A 55 0.93 4.81 11.75
N GLN A 56 -0.32 4.56 11.41
CA GLN A 56 -0.76 4.31 10.03
C GLN A 56 -1.15 5.62 9.32
N GLY A 57 -1.64 6.61 10.06
CA GLY A 57 -2.10 7.89 9.51
C GLY A 57 -1.07 8.62 8.62
N PRO A 58 0.24 8.64 8.98
CA PRO A 58 1.23 9.38 8.19
C PRO A 58 1.53 8.82 6.81
N ARG A 59 1.18 7.57 6.49
CA ARG A 59 1.63 6.89 5.26
C ARG A 59 1.38 7.67 3.98
N GLN A 60 0.18 8.20 3.82
CA GLN A 60 -0.19 8.97 2.62
C GLN A 60 0.46 10.35 2.61
N LEU A 61 0.62 10.98 3.77
CA LEU A 61 1.31 12.25 3.89
C LEU A 61 2.79 12.12 3.54
N ILE A 62 3.46 11.05 3.97
CA ILE A 62 4.86 10.77 3.62
C ILE A 62 5.04 10.77 2.10
N GLY A 63 4.16 10.07 1.37
CA GLY A 63 4.17 10.09 -0.09
C GLY A 63 3.98 11.49 -0.68
N ALA A 64 3.11 12.31 -0.10
CA ALA A 64 2.90 13.69 -0.53
C ALA A 64 4.14 14.57 -0.23
N LEU A 65 4.74 14.46 0.95
CA LEU A 65 5.96 15.21 1.30
C LEU A 65 7.12 14.87 0.37
N MET A 66 7.31 13.58 0.04
CA MET A 66 8.30 13.14 -0.95
C MET A 66 8.02 13.72 -2.33
N ALA A 67 6.79 13.63 -2.83
CA ALA A 67 6.40 14.17 -4.15
C ALA A 67 6.63 15.68 -4.28
N TYR A 68 6.54 16.41 -3.19
CA TYR A 68 6.78 17.85 -3.15
C TYR A 68 8.18 18.24 -2.68
N ASN A 69 9.09 17.29 -2.50
CA ASN A 69 10.46 17.49 -2.01
C ASN A 69 10.53 18.29 -0.69
N ILE A 70 9.60 18.03 0.23
CA ILE A 70 9.59 18.65 1.55
C ILE A 70 10.38 17.76 2.50
N PRO A 71 11.49 18.23 3.10
CA PRO A 71 12.25 17.45 4.09
C PRO A 71 11.40 17.16 5.32
N PHE A 72 11.40 15.92 5.76
CA PHE A 72 10.68 15.46 6.96
C PHE A 72 11.49 14.41 7.72
N TYR A 73 11.14 14.19 8.98
CA TYR A 73 11.60 13.03 9.74
C TYR A 73 10.48 12.46 10.60
N MET A 74 10.54 11.16 10.81
CA MET A 74 9.54 10.44 11.59
C MET A 74 10.02 10.26 13.03
N GLN A 75 9.17 10.59 14.01
CA GLN A 75 9.44 10.34 15.42
C GLN A 75 9.31 8.86 15.74
N ASP A 76 8.29 8.21 15.20
CA ASP A 76 8.00 6.79 15.38
C ASP A 76 8.15 6.02 14.07
N ALA A 77 8.45 4.72 14.15
CA ALA A 77 8.52 3.87 12.99
C ALA A 77 7.12 3.67 12.37
N VAL A 78 6.98 4.04 11.10
CA VAL A 78 5.76 3.80 10.32
C VAL A 78 5.87 2.45 9.62
N PRO A 79 4.95 1.50 9.88
CA PRO A 79 4.97 0.21 9.19
C PRO A 79 4.78 0.40 7.69
N ASN A 80 5.66 -0.19 6.87
CA ASN A 80 5.56 -0.10 5.42
C ASN A 80 4.31 -0.85 4.91
N LEU A 81 3.39 -0.12 4.28
CA LEU A 81 2.18 -0.68 3.65
C LEU A 81 2.51 -1.81 2.66
N PHE A 82 3.57 -1.63 1.88
CA PHE A 82 3.95 -2.56 0.81
C PHE A 82 4.62 -3.84 1.32
N ASP A 83 5.02 -3.88 2.60
CA ASP A 83 5.49 -5.10 3.26
C ASP A 83 4.38 -6.00 3.76
N HIS A 84 3.16 -5.49 3.84
CA HIS A 84 2.02 -6.30 4.23
C HIS A 84 1.76 -7.42 3.21
N TRP A 85 1.37 -8.61 3.68
CA TRP A 85 1.19 -9.78 2.81
C TRP A 85 0.10 -9.61 1.74
N ILE A 86 -0.95 -8.84 2.03
CA ILE A 86 -1.99 -8.46 1.06
C ILE A 86 -1.39 -7.62 -0.06
N SER A 87 -0.63 -6.59 0.29
CA SER A 87 0.04 -5.72 -0.69
C SER A 87 0.98 -6.52 -1.59
N LYS A 88 1.77 -7.42 -0.99
CA LYS A 88 2.65 -8.34 -1.74
C LYS A 88 1.87 -9.22 -2.71
N ASN A 89 0.70 -9.74 -2.32
CA ASN A 89 -0.13 -10.53 -3.23
C ASN A 89 -0.64 -9.70 -4.41
N ILE A 90 -1.15 -8.50 -4.16
CA ILE A 90 -1.66 -7.61 -5.21
C ILE A 90 -0.54 -7.24 -6.20
N ILE A 91 0.64 -6.88 -5.67
CA ILE A 91 1.83 -6.58 -6.48
C ILE A 91 2.26 -7.82 -7.30
N ASP A 92 2.22 -9.01 -6.71
CA ASP A 92 2.59 -10.25 -7.40
C ASP A 92 1.60 -10.60 -8.52
N TYR A 93 0.30 -10.33 -8.37
CA TYR A 93 -0.69 -10.42 -9.44
C TYR A 93 -0.31 -9.53 -10.63
N MET A 94 0.05 -8.27 -10.35
CA MET A 94 0.45 -7.32 -11.40
C MET A 94 1.75 -7.75 -12.09
N LYS A 95 2.72 -8.26 -11.32
CA LYS A 95 3.97 -8.82 -11.88
C LYS A 95 3.71 -9.99 -12.82
N LEU A 96 2.83 -10.92 -12.42
CA LEU A 96 2.41 -12.04 -13.27
C LEU A 96 1.72 -11.53 -14.55
N ALA A 97 0.81 -10.55 -14.44
CA ALA A 97 0.14 -9.94 -15.59
C ALA A 97 1.13 -9.29 -16.57
N ARG A 98 2.28 -8.80 -16.07
CA ARG A 98 3.40 -8.27 -16.88
C ARG A 98 4.38 -9.32 -17.37
N GLY A 99 4.14 -10.59 -17.08
CA GLY A 99 4.93 -11.71 -17.58
C GLY A 99 6.03 -12.21 -16.62
N ASP A 100 6.07 -11.78 -15.36
CA ASP A 100 6.96 -12.37 -14.35
C ASP A 100 6.44 -13.76 -13.94
N MET A 101 6.68 -14.75 -14.79
CA MET A 101 6.21 -16.12 -14.59
C MET A 101 7.10 -16.95 -13.66
N ARG A 102 7.98 -16.32 -12.88
CA ARG A 102 8.82 -17.03 -11.89
C ARG A 102 7.94 -17.84 -10.93
N ARG A 103 8.31 -19.09 -10.74
CA ARG A 103 7.62 -20.03 -9.84
C ARG A 103 7.39 -19.42 -8.44
N SER A 104 8.35 -18.67 -7.92
CA SER A 104 8.24 -18.03 -6.60
C SER A 104 7.13 -16.98 -6.56
N THR A 105 6.94 -16.16 -7.59
CA THR A 105 5.87 -15.17 -7.72
C THR A 105 4.51 -15.87 -7.86
N PHE A 106 4.43 -16.87 -8.73
CA PHE A 106 3.22 -17.64 -8.99
C PHE A 106 2.70 -18.34 -7.72
N LEU A 107 3.57 -19.01 -6.97
CA LEU A 107 3.24 -19.72 -5.74
C LEU A 107 2.60 -18.84 -4.66
N ARG A 108 2.91 -17.55 -4.64
CA ARG A 108 2.35 -16.63 -3.63
C ARG A 108 0.88 -16.31 -3.86
N VAL A 109 0.42 -16.37 -5.12
CA VAL A 109 -0.96 -15.94 -5.48
C VAL A 109 -1.82 -17.01 -6.14
N MET A 110 -1.25 -18.12 -6.63
CA MET A 110 -1.98 -19.14 -7.39
C MET A 110 -3.25 -19.66 -6.69
N ASN A 111 -3.24 -19.70 -5.35
CA ASN A 111 -4.37 -20.13 -4.51
C ASN A 111 -4.93 -19.00 -3.61
N ARG A 112 -4.87 -17.76 -4.07
CA ARG A 112 -5.39 -16.58 -3.35
C ARG A 112 -6.15 -15.65 -4.30
N PRO A 113 -7.41 -15.92 -4.60
CA PRO A 113 -8.36 -16.89 -4.01
C PRO A 113 -8.01 -18.35 -4.26
N LYS A 114 -8.73 -19.24 -3.57
CA LYS A 114 -8.55 -20.68 -3.66
C LYS A 114 -8.85 -21.20 -5.07
N ARG A 115 -7.84 -21.81 -5.71
CA ARG A 115 -7.96 -22.49 -7.02
C ARG A 115 -7.55 -23.95 -6.94
N TYR A 116 -7.08 -24.42 -5.77
CA TYR A 116 -6.63 -25.80 -5.54
C TYR A 116 -5.52 -26.29 -6.47
N ILE A 117 -4.71 -25.37 -7.00
CA ILE A 117 -3.55 -25.72 -7.82
C ILE A 117 -2.48 -26.32 -6.91
N SER A 118 -2.09 -27.59 -7.16
CA SER A 118 -1.02 -28.23 -6.42
C SER A 118 0.35 -27.70 -6.83
N ARG A 119 1.25 -27.54 -5.87
CA ARG A 119 2.66 -27.19 -6.11
C ARG A 119 3.41 -28.22 -6.94
N GLU A 120 2.94 -29.46 -6.93
CA GLU A 120 3.51 -30.58 -7.69
C GLU A 120 3.39 -30.41 -9.21
N TYR A 121 2.42 -29.61 -9.68
CA TYR A 121 2.31 -29.26 -11.10
C TYR A 121 3.38 -28.27 -11.57
N LEU A 122 4.03 -27.57 -10.64
CA LEU A 122 4.99 -26.52 -10.92
C LEU A 122 6.41 -27.02 -10.67
N THR A 123 7.00 -27.68 -11.67
CA THR A 123 8.33 -28.32 -11.53
C THR A 123 9.48 -27.36 -11.88
N ASP A 124 9.24 -26.42 -12.79
CA ASP A 124 10.26 -25.56 -13.37
C ASP A 124 10.39 -24.22 -12.61
N SER A 125 11.49 -23.50 -12.85
CA SER A 125 11.75 -22.19 -12.27
C SER A 125 10.79 -21.11 -12.78
N GLU A 126 10.27 -21.29 -14.01
CA GLU A 126 9.22 -20.47 -14.61
C GLU A 126 7.98 -21.30 -14.89
N VAL A 127 6.81 -20.72 -14.71
CA VAL A 127 5.52 -21.40 -14.89
C VAL A 127 5.00 -21.14 -16.31
N SER A 128 4.70 -22.22 -17.03
CA SER A 128 3.95 -22.17 -18.28
C SER A 128 2.49 -22.53 -18.01
N PHE A 129 1.56 -21.67 -18.41
CA PHE A 129 0.13 -21.98 -18.33
C PHE A 129 -0.25 -23.13 -19.26
N ASP A 130 0.38 -23.26 -20.43
CA ASP A 130 0.08 -24.32 -21.37
C ASP A 130 0.48 -25.69 -20.80
N ASP A 131 1.67 -25.77 -20.16
CA ASP A 131 2.09 -26.99 -19.45
C ASP A 131 1.20 -27.29 -18.23
N LEU A 132 0.77 -26.25 -17.51
CA LEU A 132 -0.11 -26.43 -16.37
C LEU A 132 -1.48 -26.95 -16.80
N LEU A 133 -2.06 -26.40 -17.86
CA LEU A 133 -3.33 -26.85 -18.44
C LEU A 133 -3.25 -28.28 -18.93
N GLU A 134 -2.15 -28.68 -19.60
CA GLU A 134 -1.94 -30.07 -20.03
C GLU A 134 -1.88 -31.04 -18.83
N LYS A 135 -1.20 -30.64 -17.73
CA LYS A 135 -1.12 -31.46 -16.50
C LYS A 135 -2.46 -31.61 -15.77
N VAL A 136 -3.41 -30.71 -15.97
CA VAL A 136 -4.72 -30.74 -15.28
C VAL A 136 -5.88 -31.09 -16.19
N LYS A 137 -5.66 -31.42 -17.48
CA LYS A 137 -6.69 -31.67 -18.49
C LYS A 137 -7.71 -32.73 -18.09
N ASP A 138 -7.32 -33.72 -17.29
CA ASP A 138 -8.20 -34.78 -16.79
C ASP A 138 -9.08 -34.35 -15.60
N LYS A 139 -8.96 -33.10 -15.16
CA LYS A 139 -9.70 -32.50 -14.04
C LYS A 139 -10.45 -31.24 -14.51
N PRO A 140 -11.62 -31.36 -15.13
CA PRO A 140 -12.31 -30.23 -15.80
C PRO A 140 -12.49 -29.00 -14.92
N TRP A 141 -12.87 -29.20 -13.65
CA TRP A 141 -13.04 -28.11 -12.69
C TRP A 141 -11.72 -27.36 -12.38
N LEU A 142 -10.57 -28.08 -12.35
CA LEU A 142 -9.27 -27.45 -12.09
C LEU A 142 -8.73 -26.79 -13.36
N TYR A 143 -9.01 -27.39 -14.51
CA TYR A 143 -8.69 -26.81 -15.83
C TYR A 143 -9.37 -25.43 -15.97
N GLU A 144 -10.67 -25.34 -15.66
CA GLU A 144 -11.42 -24.08 -15.69
C GLU A 144 -10.80 -23.02 -14.76
N TYR A 145 -10.45 -23.37 -13.51
CA TYR A 145 -9.76 -22.43 -12.61
C TYR A 145 -8.42 -21.95 -13.12
N VAL A 146 -7.67 -22.79 -13.82
CA VAL A 146 -6.38 -22.39 -14.40
C VAL A 146 -6.58 -21.50 -15.62
N GLU A 147 -7.57 -21.79 -16.46
CA GLU A 147 -7.93 -20.94 -17.60
C GLU A 147 -8.43 -19.55 -17.12
N ASP A 148 -9.33 -19.52 -16.16
CA ASP A 148 -9.81 -18.26 -15.57
C ASP A 148 -8.63 -17.43 -15.01
N PHE A 149 -7.69 -18.08 -14.33
CA PHE A 149 -6.52 -17.38 -13.81
C PHE A 149 -5.61 -16.84 -14.92
N LYS A 150 -5.40 -17.61 -15.99
CA LYS A 150 -4.67 -17.17 -17.20
C LYS A 150 -5.35 -15.95 -17.83
N GLU A 151 -6.68 -16.00 -17.96
CA GLU A 151 -7.47 -14.92 -18.53
C GLU A 151 -7.49 -13.66 -17.66
N ASP A 152 -7.62 -13.81 -16.33
CA ASP A 152 -7.52 -12.71 -15.38
C ASP A 152 -6.22 -11.94 -15.57
N LEU A 153 -5.07 -12.65 -15.65
CA LEU A 153 -3.77 -12.03 -15.87
C LEU A 153 -3.68 -11.33 -17.24
N ARG A 154 -4.28 -11.93 -18.29
CA ARG A 154 -4.34 -11.33 -19.63
C ARG A 154 -5.12 -10.02 -19.63
N ILE A 155 -6.27 -10.00 -18.96
CA ILE A 155 -7.13 -8.81 -18.84
C ILE A 155 -6.40 -7.70 -18.09
N MET A 156 -5.69 -8.03 -17.01
CA MET A 156 -4.97 -7.07 -16.18
C MET A 156 -3.75 -6.45 -16.87
N LYS A 157 -3.20 -7.07 -17.90
CA LYS A 157 -1.92 -6.69 -18.52
C LYS A 157 -1.77 -5.21 -18.84
N ASN A 158 -2.85 -4.55 -19.30
CA ASN A 158 -2.86 -3.17 -19.75
C ASN A 158 -3.72 -2.25 -18.85
N MET A 159 -4.04 -2.69 -17.64
CA MET A 159 -4.75 -1.85 -16.68
C MET A 159 -3.80 -0.88 -15.97
N THR A 160 -4.32 0.26 -15.53
CA THR A 160 -3.61 1.08 -14.55
C THR A 160 -3.54 0.35 -13.20
N PRO A 161 -2.60 0.69 -12.30
CA PRO A 161 -2.50 0.03 -10.99
C PRO A 161 -3.82 0.06 -10.21
N LEU A 162 -4.50 1.19 -10.18
CA LEU A 162 -5.79 1.33 -9.51
C LEU A 162 -6.88 0.44 -10.13
N MET A 163 -6.94 0.37 -11.46
CA MET A 163 -7.90 -0.51 -12.15
C MET A 163 -7.61 -1.98 -11.85
N ALA A 164 -6.36 -2.39 -11.83
CA ALA A 164 -5.96 -3.75 -11.53
C ALA A 164 -6.27 -4.12 -10.06
N ILE A 165 -6.02 -3.24 -9.10
CA ILE A 165 -6.42 -3.48 -7.69
C ILE A 165 -7.94 -3.70 -7.61
N ASN A 166 -8.73 -2.85 -8.27
CA ASN A 166 -10.19 -2.99 -8.30
C ASN A 166 -10.63 -4.32 -8.94
N TYR A 167 -9.99 -4.72 -10.04
CA TYR A 167 -10.27 -5.97 -10.74
C TYR A 167 -9.94 -7.18 -9.85
N ILE A 168 -8.77 -7.20 -9.23
CA ILE A 168 -8.35 -8.26 -8.30
C ILE A 168 -9.33 -8.36 -7.13
N ARG A 169 -9.70 -7.24 -6.53
CA ARG A 169 -10.63 -7.20 -5.40
C ARG A 169 -12.00 -7.78 -5.74
N LYS A 170 -12.55 -7.42 -6.91
CA LYS A 170 -13.95 -7.70 -7.28
C LYS A 170 -14.09 -8.90 -8.22
N SER A 171 -13.41 -8.86 -9.37
CA SER A 171 -13.59 -9.84 -10.45
C SER A 171 -12.81 -11.13 -10.18
N VAL A 172 -11.58 -11.04 -9.76
CA VAL A 172 -10.79 -12.21 -9.32
C VAL A 172 -11.33 -12.82 -8.02
N GLY A 173 -12.12 -12.05 -7.24
CA GLY A 173 -12.75 -12.52 -6.01
C GLY A 173 -11.87 -12.41 -4.76
N TYR A 174 -10.86 -11.52 -4.77
CA TYR A 174 -9.95 -11.39 -3.65
C TYR A 174 -10.62 -10.87 -2.38
N ASN A 175 -11.67 -10.01 -2.48
CA ASN A 175 -12.44 -9.58 -1.31
C ASN A 175 -13.12 -10.77 -0.62
N ALA A 176 -13.75 -11.69 -1.37
CA ALA A 176 -14.36 -12.88 -0.79
C ALA A 176 -13.31 -13.79 -0.09
N TYR A 177 -12.13 -13.91 -0.69
CA TYR A 177 -11.01 -14.61 -0.07
C TYR A 177 -10.57 -13.97 1.26
N ILE A 178 -10.48 -12.64 1.33
CA ILE A 178 -10.12 -11.90 2.55
C ILE A 178 -11.18 -12.11 3.64
N SER A 179 -12.47 -12.02 3.30
CA SER A 179 -13.56 -12.27 4.25
C SER A 179 -13.51 -13.70 4.82
N GLU A 180 -13.26 -14.70 3.96
CA GLU A 180 -13.10 -16.08 4.40
C GLU A 180 -11.88 -16.26 5.30
N TYR A 181 -10.75 -15.66 4.92
CA TYR A 181 -9.52 -15.71 5.69
C TYR A 181 -9.67 -15.04 7.06
N ALA A 182 -10.28 -13.85 7.13
CA ALA A 182 -10.55 -13.13 8.36
C ALA A 182 -11.41 -13.96 9.33
N ARG A 183 -12.47 -14.56 8.80
CA ARG A 183 -13.36 -15.46 9.57
C ARG A 183 -12.60 -16.68 10.11
N PHE A 184 -11.80 -17.32 9.27
CA PHE A 184 -11.01 -18.48 9.67
C PHE A 184 -9.98 -18.13 10.77
N ARG A 185 -9.33 -16.96 10.65
CA ARG A 185 -8.31 -16.50 11.60
C ARG A 185 -8.87 -15.79 12.82
N LYS A 186 -10.20 -15.53 12.86
CA LYS A 186 -10.88 -14.75 13.89
C LYS A 186 -10.29 -13.34 14.05
N ILE A 187 -9.95 -12.70 12.93
CA ILE A 187 -9.47 -11.33 12.84
C ILE A 187 -10.62 -10.48 12.27
N GLN A 188 -10.68 -9.21 12.64
CA GLN A 188 -11.68 -8.30 12.07
C GLN A 188 -11.37 -8.04 10.60
N GLU A 189 -12.37 -8.20 9.73
CA GLU A 189 -12.23 -8.05 8.27
C GLU A 189 -11.80 -6.63 7.90
N GLU A 190 -12.23 -5.66 8.69
CA GLU A 190 -11.92 -4.24 8.51
C GLU A 190 -10.42 -3.95 8.51
N GLU A 191 -9.62 -4.70 9.28
CA GLU A 191 -8.16 -4.53 9.31
C GLU A 191 -7.55 -4.82 7.92
N PHE A 192 -8.04 -5.86 7.24
CA PHE A 192 -7.56 -6.22 5.91
C PHE A 192 -8.15 -5.33 4.81
N THR A 193 -9.40 -4.94 4.95
CA THR A 193 -10.08 -4.03 4.02
C THR A 193 -9.37 -2.68 4.01
N HIS A 194 -8.98 -2.18 5.16
CA HIS A 194 -8.23 -0.93 5.28
C HIS A 194 -6.89 -0.97 4.53
N VAL A 195 -6.15 -2.09 4.61
CA VAL A 195 -4.92 -2.27 3.83
C VAL A 195 -5.18 -2.19 2.33
N LEU A 196 -6.28 -2.80 1.85
CA LEU A 196 -6.66 -2.75 0.43
C LEU A 196 -7.08 -1.34 0.00
N GLU A 197 -7.73 -0.59 0.87
CA GLU A 197 -8.14 0.80 0.61
C GLU A 197 -6.91 1.73 0.56
N GLU A 198 -6.00 1.61 1.51
CA GLU A 198 -4.73 2.35 1.49
C GLU A 198 -3.91 2.03 0.22
N LEU A 199 -3.91 0.77 -0.21
CA LEU A 199 -3.22 0.36 -1.42
C LEU A 199 -3.86 0.99 -2.67
N GLN A 200 -5.19 1.08 -2.73
CA GLN A 200 -5.90 1.79 -3.79
C GLN A 200 -5.57 3.29 -3.81
N GLU A 201 -5.53 3.93 -2.64
CA GLU A 201 -5.14 5.33 -2.54
C GLU A 201 -3.71 5.55 -3.04
N SER A 202 -2.77 4.68 -2.66
CA SER A 202 -1.37 4.77 -3.10
C SER A 202 -1.18 4.57 -4.61
N ALA A 203 -2.14 3.92 -5.26
CA ALA A 203 -2.09 3.62 -6.70
C ALA A 203 -2.74 4.72 -7.57
N LYS A 204 -3.37 5.72 -6.95
CA LYS A 204 -3.98 6.83 -7.69
C LYS A 204 -2.91 7.70 -8.36
N GLY A 205 -3.18 8.09 -9.60
CA GLY A 205 -2.31 9.01 -10.35
C GLY A 205 -1.16 8.33 -11.10
N TYR A 206 -1.06 6.99 -11.06
CA TYR A 206 -0.11 6.22 -11.86
C TYR A 206 -0.83 5.55 -13.02
N ASP A 207 -0.28 5.71 -14.23
CA ASP A 207 -0.85 5.16 -15.45
C ASP A 207 -0.29 3.76 -15.76
N THR A 208 0.91 3.45 -15.28
CA THR A 208 1.60 2.17 -15.51
C THR A 208 2.01 1.48 -14.22
N TYR A 209 2.17 0.14 -14.28
CA TYR A 209 2.67 -0.63 -13.14
C TYR A 209 4.10 -0.24 -12.77
N GLU A 210 4.92 0.06 -13.78
CA GLU A 210 6.31 0.44 -13.63
C GLU A 210 6.44 1.71 -12.80
N GLU A 211 5.68 2.76 -13.11
CA GLU A 211 5.67 4.02 -12.34
C GLU A 211 5.28 3.79 -10.88
N TRP A 212 4.24 2.97 -10.65
CA TRP A 212 3.81 2.67 -9.29
C TRP A 212 4.82 1.79 -8.54
N PHE A 213 5.47 0.83 -9.21
CA PHE A 213 6.53 0.03 -8.59
C PHE A 213 7.76 0.85 -8.26
N ASP A 214 8.12 1.83 -9.08
CA ASP A 214 9.19 2.78 -8.81
C ASP A 214 8.86 3.62 -7.56
N HIS A 215 7.63 4.15 -7.48
CA HIS A 215 7.15 4.82 -6.27
C HIS A 215 7.24 3.92 -5.03
N ILE A 216 6.79 2.66 -5.11
CA ILE A 216 6.88 1.70 -3.99
C ILE A 216 8.32 1.53 -3.54
N ARG A 217 9.26 1.43 -4.49
CA ARG A 217 10.69 1.30 -4.19
C ARG A 217 11.23 2.52 -3.46
N GLU A 218 10.99 3.71 -4.01
CA GLU A 218 11.44 4.98 -3.43
C GLU A 218 10.87 5.20 -2.03
N TYR A 219 9.57 4.95 -1.86
CA TYR A 219 8.90 5.02 -0.56
C TYR A 219 9.52 4.06 0.46
N THR A 220 9.78 2.83 0.06
CA THR A 220 10.38 1.80 0.92
C THR A 220 11.82 2.18 1.30
N GLU A 221 12.61 2.70 0.36
CA GLU A 221 13.98 3.17 0.60
C GLU A 221 13.99 4.34 1.58
N GLU A 222 13.07 5.29 1.42
CA GLU A 222 12.94 6.43 2.33
C GLU A 222 12.57 6.01 3.76
N LEU A 223 11.57 5.11 3.93
CA LEU A 223 11.23 4.57 5.24
C LEU A 223 12.43 3.87 5.91
N ASN A 224 13.18 3.09 5.12
CA ASN A 224 14.37 2.40 5.62
C ASN A 224 15.49 3.38 5.99
N ARG A 225 15.66 4.48 5.25
CA ARG A 225 16.61 5.55 5.56
C ARG A 225 16.23 6.23 6.87
N GLN A 226 14.98 6.64 7.01
CA GLN A 226 14.45 7.28 8.22
C GLN A 226 14.61 6.39 9.47
N SER A 227 14.36 5.10 9.34
CA SER A 227 14.51 4.15 10.44
C SER A 227 15.96 3.98 10.93
N LYS A 228 16.95 4.14 10.04
CA LYS A 228 18.38 4.00 10.37
C LYS A 228 18.97 5.26 11.00
N GLU A 229 18.44 6.41 10.65
CA GLU A 229 18.96 7.73 11.05
C GLU A 229 18.36 8.24 12.37
N ASN A 230 17.67 7.40 13.15
CA ASN A 230 17.08 7.78 14.43
C ASN A 230 18.16 8.27 15.43
N GLY A 231 18.18 9.59 15.70
CA GLY A 231 19.00 10.17 16.78
C GLY A 231 19.75 11.46 16.44
N GLU A 232 19.85 11.89 15.19
CA GLU A 232 20.50 13.16 14.84
C GLU A 232 19.45 14.28 14.66
N SER A 233 19.81 15.51 15.08
CA SER A 233 18.97 16.70 14.90
C SER A 233 18.77 16.94 13.40
N LYS A 234 17.52 16.78 12.93
CA LYS A 234 17.21 16.84 11.50
C LYS A 234 16.52 18.15 11.13
N GLU A 235 16.95 18.73 10.02
CA GLU A 235 16.23 19.83 9.38
C GLU A 235 15.07 19.24 8.57
N GLY A 236 13.87 19.26 9.13
CA GLY A 236 12.67 18.74 8.44
C GLY A 236 11.42 18.89 9.30
N VAL A 237 10.28 18.68 8.67
CA VAL A 237 8.98 18.59 9.36
C VAL A 237 8.94 17.32 10.20
N VAL A 238 8.48 17.43 11.44
CA VAL A 238 8.28 16.25 12.32
C VAL A 238 6.96 15.57 11.97
N VAL A 239 6.99 14.28 11.69
CA VAL A 239 5.81 13.46 11.36
C VAL A 239 5.68 12.30 12.33
#